data_38523f9708ea2d8c17976d062047c9d1
#
_entry.id   38523f9708ea2d8c17976d062047c9d1
#
_cell.length_a   1.000
_cell.length_b   1.000
_cell.length_c   1.000
_cell.angle_alpha   90.00
_cell.angle_beta   90.00
_cell.angle_gamma   90.00
#
_symmetry.space_group_name_H-M   'P 1'
#
loop_
_entity.id
_entity.type
_entity.pdbx_description
1 polymer ?
#
loop_
_entity_poly.entity_id
_entity_poly.type
_entity_poly.pdbx_seq_one_letter_code
_entity_poly.pdbx_strand_id
1 'polypeptide(L)'
;WVPPPCTALMVERKVESWFDGQPIDLQRDWQPWDKISDNLKIAVIAGEDQKFAEHWGFDVDAIQAAILHNERGGSIRGASTLSQQVSKNLFLWSGRSYLRKGLEAWFTMLIEVLWSKERILEVYLNSVEWDEGVFGAQAAAQHHFRVNASALTVQQASYLAAVLPNPREWSASHPSSYVSRRAGWIRQQMRQLGGDDYLANLNHSRRF
;
A
#
# COMPACT_ATOMS: atom_id res chain seq x y z
N TRP A 1 9.48 -16.75 7.28
CA TRP A 1 8.79 -16.48 6.00
C TRP A 1 9.79 -15.90 5.00
N VAL A 2 9.86 -16.50 3.80
CA VAL A 2 10.78 -16.06 2.74
C VAL A 2 10.16 -14.85 2.02
N PRO A 3 10.93 -13.75 1.78
CA PRO A 3 10.46 -12.65 0.94
C PRO A 3 10.13 -13.15 -0.48
N PRO A 4 8.99 -12.72 -1.10
CA PRO A 4 8.75 -13.02 -2.50
C PRO A 4 9.88 -12.45 -3.37
N PRO A 5 10.49 -13.24 -4.26
CA PRO A 5 11.63 -12.75 -5.08
C PRO A 5 11.20 -11.67 -6.07
N CYS A 6 9.98 -11.75 -6.59
CA CYS A 6 9.34 -10.74 -7.44
C CYS A 6 7.83 -10.77 -7.23
N THR A 7 7.12 -9.77 -7.76
CA THR A 7 5.66 -9.71 -7.76
C THR A 7 5.14 -9.70 -9.20
N ALA A 8 3.87 -10.08 -9.41
CA ALA A 8 3.24 -10.00 -10.72
C ALA A 8 3.29 -8.56 -11.28
N LEU A 9 3.09 -7.56 -10.42
CA LEU A 9 3.22 -6.16 -10.80
C LEU A 9 4.62 -5.79 -11.30
N MET A 10 5.69 -6.26 -10.64
CA MET A 10 7.07 -6.02 -11.10
C MET A 10 7.34 -6.64 -12.46
N VAL A 11 6.85 -7.87 -12.67
CA VAL A 11 6.97 -8.55 -13.98
C VAL A 11 6.23 -7.75 -15.05
N GLU A 12 5.01 -7.32 -14.76
CA GLU A 12 4.19 -6.49 -15.66
C GLU A 12 4.93 -5.20 -16.04
N ARG A 13 5.47 -4.46 -15.06
CA ARG A 13 6.26 -3.22 -15.31
C ARG A 13 7.49 -3.46 -16.19
N LYS A 14 8.18 -4.59 -15.95
CA LYS A 14 9.35 -4.94 -16.78
C LYS A 14 8.95 -5.25 -18.22
N VAL A 15 7.85 -5.97 -18.39
CA VAL A 15 7.32 -6.31 -19.72
C VAL A 15 6.81 -5.06 -20.45
N GLU A 16 6.01 -4.21 -19.78
CA GLU A 16 5.55 -2.93 -20.33
C GLU A 16 6.73 -2.08 -20.82
N SER A 17 7.73 -1.85 -19.97
CA SER A 17 8.91 -1.05 -20.31
C SER A 17 9.71 -1.59 -21.50
N TRP A 18 9.70 -2.90 -21.70
CA TRP A 18 10.37 -3.53 -22.83
C TRP A 18 9.60 -3.30 -24.13
N PHE A 19 8.27 -3.39 -24.11
CA PHE A 19 7.43 -3.09 -25.27
C PHE A 19 7.46 -1.61 -25.65
N ASP A 20 7.59 -0.71 -24.68
CA ASP A 20 7.68 0.73 -24.91
C ASP A 20 9.09 1.17 -25.38
N GLY A 21 10.05 0.23 -25.50
CA GLY A 21 11.42 0.53 -25.92
C GLY A 21 12.23 1.34 -24.90
N GLN A 22 11.75 1.47 -23.67
CA GLN A 22 12.39 2.18 -22.56
C GLN A 22 12.56 1.25 -21.35
N PRO A 23 13.52 0.31 -21.37
CA PRO A 23 13.70 -0.64 -20.30
C PRO A 23 14.02 0.07 -18.99
N ILE A 24 13.18 -0.15 -17.98
CA ILE A 24 13.37 0.37 -16.63
C ILE A 24 14.20 -0.58 -15.77
N ASP A 25 15.01 0.00 -14.88
CA ASP A 25 15.67 -0.76 -13.82
C ASP A 25 14.78 -0.76 -12.56
N LEU A 26 14.35 -1.95 -12.14
CA LEU A 26 13.48 -2.09 -10.98
C LEU A 26 14.32 -2.02 -9.70
N GLN A 27 14.10 -0.99 -8.93
CA GLN A 27 14.74 -0.79 -7.64
C GLN A 27 13.89 -1.45 -6.55
N ARG A 28 14.48 -2.37 -5.79
CA ARG A 28 13.85 -3.00 -4.64
C ARG A 28 14.91 -3.44 -3.64
N ASP A 29 14.66 -3.11 -2.39
CA ASP A 29 15.46 -3.59 -1.24
C ASP A 29 14.51 -3.99 -0.12
N TRP A 30 14.34 -5.31 0.09
CA TRP A 30 13.42 -5.84 1.09
C TRP A 30 13.92 -5.53 2.49
N GLN A 31 13.05 -4.97 3.31
CA GLN A 31 13.32 -4.73 4.73
C GLN A 31 12.39 -5.57 5.61
N PRO A 32 12.90 -6.22 6.66
CA PRO A 32 12.06 -6.87 7.65
C PRO A 32 11.26 -5.83 8.43
N TRP A 33 10.20 -6.28 9.10
CA TRP A 33 9.26 -5.44 9.82
C TRP A 33 9.93 -4.40 10.73
N ASP A 34 10.91 -4.81 11.54
CA ASP A 34 11.64 -3.98 12.49
C ASP A 34 12.57 -2.93 11.85
N LYS A 35 12.83 -3.04 10.56
CA LYS A 35 13.63 -2.09 9.76
C LYS A 35 12.80 -1.10 8.95
N ILE A 36 11.48 -1.13 9.10
CA ILE A 36 10.56 -0.16 8.50
C ILE A 36 10.01 0.74 9.61
N SER A 37 10.09 2.06 9.43
CA SER A 37 9.60 3.04 10.40
C SER A 37 8.11 2.84 10.72
N ASP A 38 7.74 2.89 12.00
CA ASP A 38 6.35 2.84 12.45
C ASP A 38 5.54 4.02 11.87
N ASN A 39 6.19 5.16 11.64
CA ASN A 39 5.57 6.28 10.93
C ASN A 39 5.06 5.88 9.54
N LEU A 40 5.82 5.08 8.76
CA LEU A 40 5.38 4.65 7.43
C LEU A 40 4.25 3.62 7.52
N LYS A 41 4.33 2.67 8.44
CA LYS A 41 3.30 1.66 8.68
C LYS A 41 1.94 2.33 8.97
N ILE A 42 1.93 3.25 9.93
CA ILE A 42 0.72 4.00 10.31
C ILE A 42 0.26 4.95 9.21
N ALA A 43 1.16 5.60 8.48
CA ALA A 43 0.79 6.51 7.39
C ALA A 43 0.07 5.76 6.26
N VAL A 44 0.52 4.55 5.93
CA VAL A 44 -0.12 3.69 4.92
C VAL A 44 -1.49 3.22 5.39
N ILE A 45 -1.62 2.73 6.61
CA ILE A 45 -2.90 2.34 7.20
C ILE A 45 -3.86 3.54 7.20
N ALA A 46 -3.41 4.69 7.66
CA ALA A 46 -4.20 5.92 7.73
C ALA A 46 -4.67 6.41 6.36
N GLY A 47 -3.86 6.21 5.32
CA GLY A 47 -4.14 6.67 3.96
C GLY A 47 -4.98 5.72 3.13
N GLU A 48 -4.85 4.40 3.37
CA GLU A 48 -5.39 3.37 2.50
C GLU A 48 -6.46 2.50 3.17
N ASP A 49 -6.35 2.22 4.49
CA ASP A 49 -7.20 1.21 5.13
C ASP A 49 -7.24 1.38 6.66
N GLN A 50 -8.00 2.35 7.15
CA GLN A 50 -8.01 2.72 8.58
C GLN A 50 -8.56 1.61 9.48
N LYS A 51 -9.40 0.71 8.96
CA LYS A 51 -9.95 -0.44 9.67
C LYS A 51 -9.16 -1.73 9.44
N PHE A 52 -7.91 -1.63 8.98
CA PHE A 52 -7.09 -2.78 8.59
C PHE A 52 -7.01 -3.87 9.67
N ALA A 53 -6.94 -3.50 10.95
CA ALA A 53 -6.91 -4.43 12.07
C ALA A 53 -8.26 -5.14 12.33
N GLU A 54 -9.37 -4.57 11.86
CA GLU A 54 -10.73 -4.97 12.27
C GLU A 54 -11.39 -5.94 11.29
N HIS A 55 -11.04 -5.88 10.00
CA HIS A 55 -11.70 -6.70 8.98
C HIS A 55 -10.84 -7.89 8.49
N TRP A 56 -11.51 -8.85 7.87
CA TRP A 56 -10.91 -10.03 7.25
C TRP A 56 -10.74 -9.84 5.72
N GLY A 57 -9.89 -8.90 5.35
CA GLY A 57 -9.55 -8.62 3.95
C GLY A 57 -10.56 -7.76 3.19
N PHE A 58 -11.78 -7.57 3.71
CA PHE A 58 -12.83 -6.80 3.06
C PHE A 58 -13.48 -5.84 4.07
N ASP A 59 -13.41 -4.54 3.80
CA ASP A 59 -14.16 -3.52 4.54
C ASP A 59 -15.54 -3.35 3.88
N VAL A 60 -16.54 -4.06 4.42
CA VAL A 60 -17.91 -4.06 3.90
C VAL A 60 -18.53 -2.66 4.01
N ASP A 61 -18.25 -1.94 5.08
CA ASP A 61 -18.78 -0.57 5.29
C ASP A 61 -18.21 0.39 4.25
N ALA A 62 -16.90 0.31 3.98
CA ALA A 62 -16.25 1.12 2.95
C ALA A 62 -16.76 0.78 1.55
N ILE A 63 -17.03 -0.51 1.26
CA ILE A 63 -17.61 -0.95 -0.01
C ILE A 63 -19.02 -0.35 -0.18
N GLN A 64 -19.88 -0.44 0.83
CA GLN A 64 -21.24 0.13 0.79
C GLN A 64 -21.19 1.65 0.62
N ALA A 65 -20.33 2.33 1.38
CA ALA A 65 -20.15 3.78 1.28
C ALA A 65 -19.65 4.20 -0.12
N ALA A 66 -18.75 3.42 -0.74
CA ALA A 66 -18.25 3.70 -2.08
C ALA A 66 -19.34 3.51 -3.13
N ILE A 67 -20.17 2.45 -3.04
CA ILE A 67 -21.31 2.21 -3.95
C ILE A 67 -22.27 3.41 -3.91
N LEU A 68 -22.72 3.79 -2.71
CA LEU A 68 -23.64 4.91 -2.53
C LEU A 68 -23.10 6.26 -3.03
N HIS A 69 -21.77 6.47 -2.85
CA HIS A 69 -21.11 7.68 -3.34
C HIS A 69 -21.04 7.70 -4.89
N ASN A 70 -20.68 6.59 -5.50
CA ASN A 70 -20.56 6.45 -6.95
C ASN A 70 -21.92 6.56 -7.67
N GLU A 71 -23.00 6.04 -7.06
CA GLU A 71 -24.36 6.18 -7.57
C GLU A 71 -24.86 7.63 -7.59
N ARG A 72 -24.36 8.47 -6.70
CA ARG A 72 -24.69 9.91 -6.64
C ARG A 72 -23.92 10.77 -7.65
N GLY A 73 -23.16 10.15 -8.56
CA GLY A 73 -22.43 10.85 -9.63
C GLY A 73 -21.16 11.58 -9.17
N GLY A 74 -20.63 11.24 -8.00
CA GLY A 74 -19.35 11.72 -7.51
C GLY A 74 -18.15 11.10 -8.26
N SER A 75 -16.95 11.57 -7.96
CA SER A 75 -15.72 10.92 -8.43
C SER A 75 -15.68 9.47 -7.95
N ILE A 76 -15.24 8.53 -8.81
CA ILE A 76 -15.18 7.10 -8.45
C ILE A 76 -14.32 6.93 -7.19
N ARG A 77 -14.96 6.48 -6.11
CA ARG A 77 -14.29 6.15 -4.86
C ARG A 77 -13.96 4.66 -4.84
N GLY A 78 -12.69 4.32 -4.65
CA GLY A 78 -12.23 2.95 -4.40
C GLY A 78 -12.46 2.55 -2.94
N ALA A 79 -12.71 1.25 -2.71
CA ALA A 79 -12.85 0.65 -1.39
C ALA A 79 -11.99 -0.61 -1.27
N SER A 80 -10.85 -0.66 -1.95
CA SER A 80 -9.94 -1.80 -1.89
C SER A 80 -9.06 -1.70 -0.65
N THR A 81 -9.04 -2.76 0.15
CA THR A 81 -8.22 -2.88 1.37
C THR A 81 -6.76 -3.15 1.05
N LEU A 82 -5.87 -2.99 2.03
CA LEU A 82 -4.45 -3.36 1.93
C LEU A 82 -4.27 -4.83 1.54
N SER A 83 -5.06 -5.74 2.10
CA SER A 83 -5.02 -7.17 1.77
C SER A 83 -5.39 -7.45 0.31
N GLN A 84 -6.39 -6.76 -0.23
CA GLN A 84 -6.75 -6.85 -1.64
C GLN A 84 -5.65 -6.29 -2.55
N GLN A 85 -5.02 -5.20 -2.15
CA GLN A 85 -3.91 -4.61 -2.90
C GLN A 85 -2.69 -5.55 -2.91
N VAL A 86 -2.36 -6.19 -1.77
CA VAL A 86 -1.29 -7.21 -1.69
C VAL A 86 -1.60 -8.37 -2.63
N SER A 87 -2.81 -8.93 -2.57
CA SER A 87 -3.23 -10.05 -3.42
C SER A 87 -3.12 -9.70 -4.90
N LYS A 88 -3.59 -8.52 -5.29
CA LYS A 88 -3.46 -8.03 -6.67
C LYS A 88 -1.99 -7.91 -7.08
N ASN A 89 -1.17 -7.20 -6.31
CA ASN A 89 0.20 -6.89 -6.69
C ASN A 89 1.12 -8.13 -6.73
N LEU A 90 0.87 -9.11 -5.85
CA LEU A 90 1.67 -10.34 -5.79
C LEU A 90 1.34 -11.34 -6.89
N PHE A 91 0.04 -11.53 -7.17
CA PHE A 91 -0.43 -12.71 -7.89
C PHE A 91 -1.14 -12.39 -9.20
N LEU A 92 -1.55 -11.14 -9.44
CA LEU A 92 -2.45 -10.78 -10.53
C LEU A 92 -1.90 -9.64 -11.38
N TRP A 93 -2.48 -9.49 -12.56
CA TRP A 93 -2.19 -8.45 -13.53
C TRP A 93 -3.08 -7.21 -13.34
N SER A 94 -2.72 -6.07 -13.96
CA SER A 94 -3.41 -4.78 -13.79
C SER A 94 -4.74 -4.64 -14.55
N GLY A 95 -5.11 -5.58 -15.41
CA GLY A 95 -6.33 -5.53 -16.21
C GLY A 95 -7.61 -5.47 -15.37
N ARG A 96 -8.69 -4.90 -15.92
CA ARG A 96 -10.02 -4.85 -15.29
C ARG A 96 -10.91 -5.96 -15.86
N SER A 97 -11.16 -7.02 -15.07
CA SER A 97 -12.12 -8.06 -15.41
C SER A 97 -12.76 -8.65 -14.16
N TYR A 98 -13.97 -9.17 -14.29
CA TYR A 98 -14.66 -9.84 -13.17
C TYR A 98 -13.91 -11.10 -12.73
N LEU A 99 -13.31 -11.85 -13.67
CA LEU A 99 -12.49 -13.02 -13.37
C LEU A 99 -11.30 -12.63 -12.48
N ARG A 100 -10.55 -11.60 -12.88
CA ARG A 100 -9.43 -11.10 -12.07
C ARG A 100 -9.89 -10.66 -10.68
N LYS A 101 -11.04 -9.96 -10.59
CA LYS A 101 -11.58 -9.53 -9.29
C LYS A 101 -12.02 -10.71 -8.42
N GLY A 102 -12.54 -11.79 -9.01
CA GLY A 102 -12.82 -13.03 -8.29
C GLY A 102 -11.55 -13.69 -7.76
N LEU A 103 -10.48 -13.77 -8.57
CA LEU A 103 -9.18 -14.28 -8.14
C LEU A 103 -8.54 -13.40 -7.04
N GLU A 104 -8.67 -12.06 -7.15
CA GLU A 104 -8.23 -11.14 -6.11
C GLU A 104 -8.91 -11.43 -4.77
N ALA A 105 -10.22 -11.63 -4.78
CA ALA A 105 -10.98 -11.98 -3.58
C ALA A 105 -10.53 -13.33 -3.01
N TRP A 106 -10.31 -14.32 -3.86
CA TRP A 106 -9.81 -15.63 -3.44
C TRP A 106 -8.44 -15.55 -2.78
N PHE A 107 -7.47 -14.89 -3.41
CA PHE A 107 -6.12 -14.71 -2.83
C PHE A 107 -6.18 -13.85 -1.54
N THR A 108 -7.06 -12.86 -1.48
CA THR A 108 -7.27 -12.06 -0.27
C THR A 108 -7.70 -12.93 0.92
N MET A 109 -8.65 -13.84 0.70
CA MET A 109 -9.06 -14.78 1.75
C MET A 109 -7.89 -15.69 2.17
N LEU A 110 -7.11 -16.20 1.21
CA LEU A 110 -5.97 -17.07 1.51
C LEU A 110 -4.91 -16.35 2.35
N ILE A 111 -4.49 -15.13 1.97
CA ILE A 111 -3.48 -14.41 2.75
C ILE A 111 -3.99 -14.01 4.12
N GLU A 112 -5.28 -13.68 4.27
CA GLU A 112 -5.87 -13.35 5.56
C GLU A 112 -5.93 -14.57 6.51
N VAL A 113 -6.12 -15.77 5.98
CA VAL A 113 -6.09 -17.00 6.77
C VAL A 113 -4.67 -17.43 7.12
N LEU A 114 -3.72 -17.27 6.18
CA LEU A 114 -2.37 -17.81 6.31
C LEU A 114 -1.36 -16.85 6.95
N TRP A 115 -1.60 -15.53 6.87
CA TRP A 115 -0.67 -14.50 7.33
C TRP A 115 -1.29 -13.65 8.45
N SER A 116 -0.43 -13.17 9.37
CA SER A 116 -0.81 -12.13 10.32
C SER A 116 -1.01 -10.79 9.61
N LYS A 117 -1.73 -9.84 10.23
CA LYS A 117 -1.87 -8.47 9.73
C LYS A 117 -0.52 -7.77 9.57
N GLU A 118 0.38 -7.99 10.52
CA GLU A 118 1.75 -7.51 10.46
C GLU A 118 2.45 -8.02 9.19
N ARG A 119 2.34 -9.33 8.89
CA ARG A 119 2.95 -9.90 7.69
C ARG A 119 2.33 -9.37 6.40
N ILE A 120 1.02 -9.18 6.35
CA ILE A 120 0.35 -8.60 5.18
C ILE A 120 0.87 -7.18 4.94
N LEU A 121 0.97 -6.35 5.99
CA LEU A 121 1.48 -5.00 5.88
C LEU A 121 2.97 -4.95 5.53
N GLU A 122 3.79 -5.83 6.12
CA GLU A 122 5.21 -5.96 5.76
C GLU A 122 5.39 -6.27 4.28
N VAL A 123 4.63 -7.23 3.76
CA VAL A 123 4.66 -7.58 2.34
C VAL A 123 4.17 -6.43 1.47
N TYR A 124 3.11 -5.74 1.87
CA TYR A 124 2.63 -4.55 1.18
C TYR A 124 3.73 -3.50 1.04
N LEU A 125 4.31 -3.09 2.17
CA LEU A 125 5.33 -2.04 2.23
C LEU A 125 6.59 -2.38 1.42
N ASN A 126 6.88 -3.66 1.22
CA ASN A 126 8.02 -4.13 0.44
C ASN A 126 7.70 -4.44 -1.03
N SER A 127 6.44 -4.40 -1.44
CA SER A 127 6.01 -4.82 -2.79
C SER A 127 5.23 -3.78 -3.58
N VAL A 128 4.71 -2.74 -2.92
CA VAL A 128 4.00 -1.67 -3.61
C VAL A 128 4.97 -0.76 -4.37
N GLU A 129 4.52 -0.25 -5.52
CA GLU A 129 5.22 0.75 -6.31
C GLU A 129 5.03 2.13 -5.67
N TRP A 130 6.12 2.86 -5.46
CA TRP A 130 6.16 4.19 -4.82
C TRP A 130 6.55 5.31 -5.78
N ASP A 131 7.16 4.96 -6.90
CA ASP A 131 7.51 5.78 -8.04
C ASP A 131 7.75 4.84 -9.21
N GLU A 132 7.92 5.34 -10.43
CA GLU A 132 8.15 4.49 -11.59
C GLU A 132 9.36 3.57 -11.40
N GLY A 133 9.10 2.26 -11.34
CA GLY A 133 10.13 1.23 -11.12
C GLY A 133 10.72 1.17 -9.70
N VAL A 134 10.22 1.97 -8.75
CA VAL A 134 10.67 2.02 -7.35
C VAL A 134 9.72 1.22 -6.47
N PHE A 135 10.16 0.05 -6.01
CA PHE A 135 9.37 -0.88 -5.22
C PHE A 135 9.91 -1.04 -3.81
N GLY A 136 8.99 -0.99 -2.84
CA GLY A 136 9.31 -1.23 -1.44
C GLY A 136 9.81 0.01 -0.69
N ALA A 137 9.60 -0.02 0.62
CA ALA A 137 9.81 1.11 1.53
C ALA A 137 11.25 1.64 1.53
N GLN A 138 12.25 0.75 1.46
CA GLN A 138 13.65 1.15 1.49
C GLN A 138 14.06 1.86 0.20
N ALA A 139 13.69 1.30 -0.95
CA ALA A 139 13.98 1.93 -2.23
C ALA A 139 13.29 3.31 -2.32
N ALA A 140 12.02 3.41 -1.89
CA ALA A 140 11.29 4.67 -1.84
C ALA A 140 11.93 5.72 -0.93
N ALA A 141 12.35 5.32 0.29
CA ALA A 141 13.00 6.21 1.25
C ALA A 141 14.33 6.75 0.70
N GLN A 142 15.11 5.90 0.05
CA GLN A 142 16.36 6.29 -0.59
C GLN A 142 16.12 7.18 -1.82
N HIS A 143 15.16 6.80 -2.68
CA HIS A 143 14.84 7.54 -3.90
C HIS A 143 14.37 8.96 -3.60
N HIS A 144 13.38 9.12 -2.74
CA HIS A 144 12.76 10.41 -2.48
C HIS A 144 13.49 11.27 -1.44
N PHE A 145 14.11 10.66 -0.42
CA PHE A 145 14.60 11.41 0.76
C PHE A 145 16.05 11.12 1.14
N ARG A 146 16.72 10.18 0.50
CA ARG A 146 18.11 9.78 0.80
C ARG A 146 18.31 9.28 2.25
N VAL A 147 17.28 8.66 2.81
CA VAL A 147 17.30 8.06 4.16
C VAL A 147 16.95 6.58 4.12
N ASN A 148 17.20 5.86 5.19
CA ASN A 148 16.74 4.49 5.36
C ASN A 148 15.25 4.45 5.70
N ALA A 149 14.55 3.37 5.33
CA ALA A 149 13.14 3.18 5.65
C ALA A 149 12.85 3.25 7.16
N SER A 150 13.79 2.83 8.00
CA SER A 150 13.70 2.92 9.46
C SER A 150 13.77 4.35 10.01
N ALA A 151 14.32 5.29 9.24
CA ALA A 151 14.55 6.68 9.66
C ALA A 151 13.49 7.66 9.09
N LEU A 152 12.46 7.16 8.42
CA LEU A 152 11.40 8.01 7.87
C LEU A 152 10.66 8.76 8.98
N THR A 153 10.64 10.08 8.88
CA THR A 153 9.86 10.95 9.77
C THR A 153 8.36 10.88 9.45
N VAL A 154 7.51 11.32 10.37
CA VAL A 154 6.05 11.43 10.16
C VAL A 154 5.71 12.20 8.86
N GLN A 155 6.46 13.28 8.59
CA GLN A 155 6.25 14.08 7.39
C GLN A 155 6.60 13.30 6.11
N GLN A 156 7.78 12.69 6.04
CA GLN A 156 8.21 11.89 4.91
C GLN A 156 7.30 10.68 4.67
N ALA A 157 6.96 9.96 5.72
CA ALA A 157 6.02 8.83 5.68
C ALA A 157 4.65 9.24 5.12
N SER A 158 4.12 10.39 5.56
CA SER A 158 2.84 10.89 5.06
C SER A 158 2.89 11.30 3.58
N TYR A 159 4.01 11.80 3.08
CA TYR A 159 4.17 12.08 1.64
C TYR A 159 4.26 10.80 0.82
N LEU A 160 5.01 9.80 1.28
CA LEU A 160 5.02 8.48 0.64
C LEU A 160 3.61 7.89 0.58
N ALA A 161 2.89 7.83 1.69
CA ALA A 161 1.52 7.32 1.69
C ALA A 161 0.56 8.14 0.79
N ALA A 162 0.82 9.45 0.64
CA ALA A 162 -0.01 10.31 -0.18
C ALA A 162 0.12 10.04 -1.70
N VAL A 163 1.24 9.51 -2.18
CA VAL A 163 1.45 9.23 -3.61
C VAL A 163 0.94 7.86 -4.05
N LEU A 164 0.63 6.93 -3.13
CA LEU A 164 0.22 5.56 -3.44
C LEU A 164 -0.94 5.42 -4.45
N PRO A 165 -1.95 6.31 -4.49
CA PRO A 165 -3.02 6.19 -5.49
C PRO A 165 -2.56 6.40 -6.93
N ASN A 166 -1.46 7.12 -7.15
CA ASN A 166 -0.91 7.36 -8.48
C ASN A 166 0.62 7.59 -8.42
N PRO A 167 1.40 6.55 -8.05
CA PRO A 167 2.81 6.71 -7.71
C PRO A 167 3.70 7.08 -8.91
N ARG A 168 3.26 6.81 -10.15
CA ARG A 168 4.02 7.13 -11.36
C ARG A 168 3.88 8.60 -11.79
N GLU A 169 2.87 9.29 -11.30
CA GLU A 169 2.57 10.69 -11.66
C GLU A 169 2.85 11.65 -10.49
N TRP A 170 2.83 11.14 -9.26
CA TRP A 170 2.97 11.96 -8.06
C TRP A 170 4.30 11.73 -7.38
N SER A 171 4.99 12.82 -7.05
CA SER A 171 6.28 12.73 -6.36
C SER A 171 6.15 13.06 -4.87
N ALA A 172 6.76 12.23 -4.02
CA ALA A 172 6.82 12.47 -2.58
C ALA A 172 7.89 13.51 -2.22
N SER A 173 8.96 13.63 -3.02
CA SER A 173 10.03 14.63 -2.82
C SER A 173 9.69 16.00 -3.41
N HIS A 174 8.83 16.04 -4.45
CA HIS A 174 8.36 17.27 -5.09
C HIS A 174 6.82 17.31 -5.11
N PRO A 175 6.19 17.38 -3.93
CA PRO A 175 4.75 17.21 -3.81
C PRO A 175 3.98 18.38 -4.40
N SER A 176 3.00 18.10 -5.23
CA SER A 176 2.01 19.08 -5.68
C SER A 176 1.16 19.59 -4.51
N SER A 177 0.40 20.66 -4.74
CA SER A 177 -0.56 21.17 -3.73
C SER A 177 -1.60 20.10 -3.32
N TYR A 178 -2.00 19.21 -4.24
CA TYR A 178 -2.91 18.11 -3.93
C TYR A 178 -2.23 17.08 -3.01
N VAL A 179 -1.03 16.61 -3.37
CA VAL A 179 -0.26 15.64 -2.56
C VAL A 179 0.03 16.21 -1.17
N SER A 180 0.38 17.49 -1.08
CA SER A 180 0.63 18.17 0.21
C SER A 180 -0.61 18.22 1.11
N ARG A 181 -1.80 18.51 0.53
CA ARG A 181 -3.07 18.47 1.29
C ARG A 181 -3.41 17.06 1.73
N ARG A 182 -3.24 16.05 0.84
CA ARG A 182 -3.48 14.64 1.17
C ARG A 182 -2.54 14.18 2.28
N ALA A 183 -1.25 14.50 2.21
CA ALA A 183 -0.29 14.19 3.27
C ALA A 183 -0.66 14.87 4.61
N GLY A 184 -1.16 16.09 4.57
CA GLY A 184 -1.69 16.77 5.74
C GLY A 184 -2.88 16.04 6.38
N TRP A 185 -3.81 15.59 5.56
CA TRP A 185 -4.94 14.77 6.00
C TRP A 185 -4.47 13.44 6.59
N ILE A 186 -3.54 12.73 5.92
CA ILE A 186 -2.97 11.47 6.43
C ILE A 186 -2.35 11.67 7.82
N ARG A 187 -1.55 12.72 8.03
CA ARG A 187 -0.99 13.03 9.37
C ARG A 187 -2.06 13.25 10.44
N GLN A 188 -3.19 13.84 10.07
CA GLN A 188 -4.32 13.97 10.99
C GLN A 188 -4.91 12.58 11.32
N GLN A 189 -5.11 11.71 10.32
CA GLN A 189 -5.61 10.36 10.53
C GLN A 189 -4.65 9.51 11.37
N MET A 190 -3.33 9.60 11.13
CA MET A 190 -2.30 8.92 11.94
C MET A 190 -2.45 9.22 13.44
N ARG A 191 -2.70 10.50 13.78
CA ARG A 191 -2.94 10.91 15.19
C ARG A 191 -4.25 10.33 15.75
N GLN A 192 -5.31 10.26 14.92
CA GLN A 192 -6.61 9.72 15.34
C GLN A 192 -6.59 8.21 15.54
N LEU A 193 -5.76 7.49 14.79
CA LEU A 193 -5.58 6.04 14.95
C LEU A 193 -4.81 5.65 16.22
N GLY A 194 -4.11 6.60 16.87
CA GLY A 194 -3.34 6.31 18.08
C GLY A 194 -1.89 5.86 17.85
N GLY A 195 -1.36 5.98 16.62
CA GLY A 195 0.06 5.74 16.33
C GLY A 195 0.54 4.33 16.71
N ASP A 196 1.55 4.25 17.58
CA ASP A 196 2.21 2.98 17.97
C ASP A 196 1.25 2.00 18.68
N ASP A 197 0.26 2.50 19.42
CA ASP A 197 -0.75 1.65 20.07
C ASP A 197 -1.58 0.87 19.06
N TYR A 198 -1.87 1.45 17.90
CA TYR A 198 -2.56 0.75 16.82
C TYR A 198 -1.72 -0.43 16.28
N LEU A 199 -0.41 -0.21 16.07
CA LEU A 199 0.50 -1.26 15.58
C LEU A 199 0.66 -2.39 16.59
N ALA A 200 0.76 -2.08 17.88
CA ALA A 200 0.83 -3.08 18.95
C ALA A 200 -0.42 -3.99 18.95
N ASN A 201 -1.57 -3.46 18.56
CA ASN A 201 -2.84 -4.19 18.52
C ASN A 201 -3.10 -4.97 17.22
N LEU A 202 -2.30 -4.78 16.16
CA LEU A 202 -2.49 -5.48 14.87
C LEU A 202 -2.57 -7.01 15.01
N ASN A 203 -1.81 -7.59 15.93
CA ASN A 203 -1.77 -9.05 16.13
C ASN A 203 -2.66 -9.53 17.29
N HIS A 204 -3.14 -8.63 18.17
CA HIS A 204 -4.00 -8.99 19.27
C HIS A 204 -5.46 -9.22 18.82
N SER A 205 -5.90 -8.58 17.76
CA SER A 205 -7.25 -8.71 17.20
C SER A 205 -7.55 -10.10 16.61
N ARG A 206 -6.56 -10.99 16.51
CA ARG A 206 -6.69 -12.36 15.97
C ARG A 206 -6.37 -13.48 16.95
N ARG A 207 -6.25 -13.21 18.23
CA ARG A 207 -6.18 -14.28 19.23
C ARG A 207 -7.61 -14.75 19.53
N PHE A 208 -8.01 -15.86 18.87
CA PHE A 208 -9.11 -16.71 19.27
C PHE A 208 -8.70 -17.57 20.46
#